data_a01bb0580e99119b81e61e0709d5b786
#
_entry.id   a01bb0580e99119b81e61e0709d5b786
#
_cell.length_a   1.000
_cell.length_b   1.000
_cell.length_c   1.000
_cell.angle_alpha   90.00
_cell.angle_beta   90.00
_cell.angle_gamma   90.00
#
_symmetry.space_group_name_H-M   'P 1'
#
loop_
_entity.id
_entity.type
_entity.pdbx_description
1 polymer ?
#
loop_
_entity_poly.entity_id
_entity_poly.type
_entity_poly.pdbx_seq_one_letter_code
_entity_poly.pdbx_strand_id
1 'polypeptide(L)'
;MATANGTRRYLRIALIVIAAVEAVGALMGVPGIFYDFNPTTPLGKFAQWLTSADLVLAVPITLAALYFAVAGRLRYAIAAIAIRVLVTWLSDLPSFWIHGIEWSLSYGGITVAVYDIGAPLIALAAIYLAWRNERLGLATLLVALPTILTWLGVLAFAIGVMIHGF
;
A
#
# COMPACT_ATOMS: atom_id res chain seq x y z
N MET A 1 -20.45 -9.24 26.36
CA MET A 1 -19.18 -9.92 25.99
C MET A 1 -19.19 -10.54 24.58
N ALA A 2 -20.31 -10.99 24.03
CA ALA A 2 -20.39 -11.61 22.70
C ALA A 2 -20.01 -10.65 21.53
N THR A 3 -20.31 -9.37 21.61
CA THR A 3 -20.06 -8.38 20.56
C THR A 3 -18.57 -8.08 20.33
N ALA A 4 -17.73 -8.07 21.37
CA ALA A 4 -16.30 -7.77 21.25
C ALA A 4 -15.53 -8.89 20.52
N ASN A 5 -15.89 -10.15 20.71
CA ASN A 5 -15.28 -11.28 20.03
C ASN A 5 -15.65 -11.32 18.54
N GLY A 6 -16.90 -10.97 18.21
CA GLY A 6 -17.36 -10.85 16.83
C GLY A 6 -16.55 -9.79 16.06
N THR A 7 -16.42 -8.60 16.61
CA THR A 7 -15.67 -7.50 15.98
C THR A 7 -14.20 -7.87 15.70
N ARG A 8 -13.51 -8.49 16.66
CA ARG A 8 -12.11 -8.94 16.46
C ARG A 8 -11.98 -9.99 15.35
N ARG A 9 -12.96 -10.89 15.22
CA ARG A 9 -12.99 -11.89 14.13
C ARG A 9 -13.10 -11.22 12.77
N TYR A 10 -14.00 -10.25 12.61
CA TYR A 10 -14.15 -9.51 11.35
C TYR A 10 -12.92 -8.70 10.99
N LEU A 11 -12.30 -8.02 11.96
CA LEU A 11 -11.04 -7.29 11.73
C LEU A 11 -9.91 -8.23 11.30
N ARG A 12 -9.82 -9.41 11.91
CA ARG A 12 -8.84 -10.43 11.52
C ARG A 12 -9.05 -10.89 10.08
N ILE A 13 -10.28 -11.20 9.68
CA ILE A 13 -10.61 -11.61 8.32
C ILE A 13 -10.25 -10.48 7.34
N ALA A 14 -10.65 -9.25 7.62
CA ALA A 14 -10.33 -8.11 6.78
C ALA A 14 -8.80 -7.95 6.60
N LEU A 15 -8.02 -8.03 7.67
CA LEU A 15 -6.56 -7.93 7.60
C LEU A 15 -5.92 -9.10 6.85
N ILE A 16 -6.46 -10.32 6.96
CA ILE A 16 -5.99 -11.47 6.17
C ILE A 16 -6.24 -11.21 4.68
N VAL A 17 -7.43 -10.73 4.32
CA VAL A 17 -7.76 -10.44 2.91
C VAL A 17 -6.84 -9.34 2.36
N ILE A 18 -6.70 -8.23 3.08
CA ILE A 18 -5.84 -7.11 2.67
C ILE A 18 -4.39 -7.59 2.51
N ALA A 19 -3.84 -8.27 3.52
CA ALA A 19 -2.46 -8.74 3.48
C ALA A 19 -2.22 -9.80 2.38
N ALA A 20 -3.22 -10.64 2.08
CA ALA A 20 -3.13 -11.61 0.98
C ALA A 20 -3.12 -10.90 -0.38
N VAL A 21 -3.98 -9.91 -0.56
CA VAL A 21 -4.03 -9.09 -1.79
C VAL A 21 -2.71 -8.35 -1.99
N GLU A 22 -2.17 -7.73 -0.95
CA GLU A 22 -0.86 -7.06 -0.98
C GLU A 22 0.28 -8.05 -1.27
N ALA A 23 0.25 -9.26 -0.69
CA ALA A 23 1.25 -10.29 -0.95
C ALA A 23 1.22 -10.77 -2.41
N VAL A 24 0.03 -10.94 -2.99
CA VAL A 24 -0.12 -11.28 -4.42
C VAL A 24 0.45 -10.16 -5.28
N GLY A 25 0.10 -8.90 -4.99
CA GLY A 25 0.63 -7.74 -5.70
C GLY A 25 2.16 -7.66 -5.61
N ALA A 26 2.73 -7.88 -4.43
CA ALA A 26 4.17 -7.91 -4.20
C ALA A 26 4.86 -9.02 -5.02
N LEU A 27 4.28 -10.22 -5.07
CA LEU A 27 4.81 -11.34 -5.85
C LEU A 27 4.76 -11.05 -7.37
N MET A 28 3.70 -10.41 -7.84
CA MET A 28 3.59 -9.98 -9.25
C MET A 28 4.62 -8.90 -9.60
N GLY A 29 5.08 -8.12 -8.65
CA GLY A 29 6.14 -7.13 -8.81
C GLY A 29 7.56 -7.70 -8.88
N VAL A 30 7.78 -8.95 -8.43
CA VAL A 30 9.13 -9.57 -8.39
C VAL A 30 9.87 -9.53 -9.72
N PRO A 31 9.26 -9.80 -10.89
CA PRO A 31 9.95 -9.68 -12.17
C PRO A 31 10.55 -8.29 -12.41
N GLY A 32 9.95 -7.24 -11.83
CA GLY A 32 10.43 -5.86 -11.96
C GLY A 32 11.83 -5.64 -11.37
N ILE A 33 12.26 -6.49 -10.41
CA ILE A 33 13.61 -6.42 -9.83
C ILE A 33 14.70 -6.67 -10.89
N PHE A 34 14.38 -7.44 -11.92
CA PHE A 34 15.32 -7.85 -12.98
C PHE A 34 15.31 -6.90 -14.19
N TYR A 35 14.46 -5.86 -14.18
CA TYR A 35 14.48 -4.86 -15.22
C TYR A 35 15.64 -3.89 -14.97
N ASP A 36 16.59 -3.89 -15.91
CA ASP A 36 17.77 -3.02 -15.86
C ASP A 36 17.38 -1.64 -16.41
N PHE A 37 16.90 -0.77 -15.51
CA PHE A 37 16.81 0.66 -15.81
C PHE A 37 18.20 1.24 -15.66
N ASN A 38 18.79 1.72 -16.74
CA ASN A 38 20.11 2.36 -16.70
C ASN A 38 19.98 3.91 -16.77
N PRO A 39 19.54 4.56 -15.67
CA PRO A 39 19.35 5.99 -15.65
C PRO A 39 20.69 6.71 -15.70
N THR A 40 20.78 7.72 -16.56
CA THR A 40 22.00 8.49 -16.76
C THR A 40 22.19 9.58 -15.70
N THR A 41 21.12 10.01 -15.04
CA THR A 41 21.14 11.08 -14.03
C THR A 41 21.33 10.54 -12.61
N PRO A 42 21.99 11.30 -11.70
CA PRO A 42 22.13 10.90 -10.30
C PRO A 42 20.77 10.69 -9.59
N LEU A 43 19.78 11.55 -9.87
CA LEU A 43 18.44 11.45 -9.32
C LEU A 43 17.71 10.21 -9.86
N GLY A 44 17.90 9.87 -11.14
CA GLY A 44 17.36 8.64 -11.72
C GLY A 44 17.95 7.38 -11.07
N LYS A 45 19.26 7.36 -10.77
CA LYS A 45 19.91 6.27 -10.03
C LYS A 45 19.35 6.12 -8.62
N PHE A 46 19.10 7.22 -7.94
CA PHE A 46 18.49 7.22 -6.62
C PHE A 46 17.04 6.69 -6.67
N ALA A 47 16.26 7.13 -7.66
CA ALA A 47 14.91 6.63 -7.90
C ALA A 47 14.91 5.11 -8.15
N GLN A 48 15.80 4.63 -9.01
CA GLN A 48 15.97 3.20 -9.27
C GLN A 48 16.29 2.42 -7.99
N TRP A 49 17.20 2.93 -7.17
CA TRP A 49 17.55 2.28 -5.91
C TRP A 49 16.36 2.19 -4.97
N LEU A 50 15.56 3.25 -4.81
CA LEU A 50 14.35 3.24 -3.99
C LEU A 50 13.30 2.26 -4.53
N THR A 51 13.07 2.25 -5.83
CA THR A 51 12.12 1.30 -6.46
C THR A 51 12.58 -0.15 -6.27
N SER A 52 13.87 -0.42 -6.44
CA SER A 52 14.42 -1.76 -6.20
C SER A 52 14.29 -2.17 -4.74
N ALA A 53 14.54 -1.25 -3.80
CA ALA A 53 14.36 -1.48 -2.38
C ALA A 53 12.89 -1.77 -2.04
N ASP A 54 11.95 -1.02 -2.63
CA ASP A 54 10.51 -1.27 -2.46
C ASP A 54 10.12 -2.67 -2.94
N LEU A 55 10.53 -3.07 -4.13
CA LEU A 55 10.24 -4.40 -4.69
C LEU A 55 10.82 -5.53 -3.83
N VAL A 56 12.05 -5.38 -3.34
CA VAL A 56 12.69 -6.39 -2.47
C VAL A 56 12.00 -6.47 -1.10
N LEU A 57 11.60 -5.34 -0.53
CA LEU A 57 10.97 -5.28 0.80
C LEU A 57 9.48 -5.64 0.76
N ALA A 58 8.83 -5.50 -0.39
CA ALA A 58 7.40 -5.76 -0.54
C ALA A 58 7.00 -7.16 -0.09
N VAL A 59 7.70 -8.18 -0.59
CA VAL A 59 7.37 -9.59 -0.29
C VAL A 59 7.53 -9.91 1.19
N PRO A 60 8.68 -9.69 1.86
CA PRO A 60 8.81 -10.02 3.28
C PRO A 60 7.86 -9.22 4.18
N ILE A 61 7.59 -7.95 3.87
CA ILE A 61 6.67 -7.13 4.68
C ILE A 61 5.23 -7.65 4.56
N THR A 62 4.77 -7.95 3.35
CA THR A 62 3.39 -8.43 3.14
C THR A 62 3.20 -9.85 3.69
N LEU A 63 4.19 -10.72 3.58
CA LEU A 63 4.16 -12.04 4.21
C LEU A 63 4.16 -11.94 5.75
N ALA A 64 4.93 -11.02 6.33
CA ALA A 64 4.88 -10.76 7.76
C ALA A 64 3.50 -10.24 8.20
N ALA A 65 2.90 -9.32 7.43
CA ALA A 65 1.54 -8.83 7.67
C ALA A 65 0.53 -9.98 7.66
N LEU A 66 0.59 -10.85 6.66
CA LEU A 66 -0.27 -12.02 6.53
C LEU A 66 -0.08 -12.98 7.71
N TYR A 67 1.16 -13.30 8.05
CA TYR A 67 1.48 -14.13 9.21
C TYR A 67 0.88 -13.56 10.51
N PHE A 68 1.07 -12.28 10.79
CA PHE A 68 0.52 -11.65 11.99
C PHE A 68 -1.01 -11.61 11.98
N ALA A 69 -1.64 -11.38 10.84
CA ALA A 69 -3.09 -11.43 10.70
C ALA A 69 -3.64 -12.83 10.98
N VAL A 70 -3.03 -13.88 10.39
CA VAL A 70 -3.40 -15.28 10.63
C VAL A 70 -3.15 -15.68 12.09
N ALA A 71 -2.06 -15.23 12.70
CA ALA A 71 -1.77 -15.46 14.12
C ALA A 71 -2.67 -14.67 15.08
N GLY A 72 -3.58 -13.82 14.58
CA GLY A 72 -4.48 -12.98 15.38
C GLY A 72 -3.77 -11.80 16.07
N ARG A 73 -2.54 -11.48 15.69
CA ARG A 73 -1.75 -10.36 16.21
C ARG A 73 -2.06 -9.08 15.44
N LEU A 74 -3.31 -8.59 15.55
CA LEU A 74 -3.86 -7.53 14.69
C LEU A 74 -3.01 -6.27 14.64
N ARG A 75 -2.48 -5.80 15.79
CA ARG A 75 -1.64 -4.60 15.85
C ARG A 75 -0.37 -4.71 15.00
N TYR A 76 0.26 -5.89 14.98
CA TYR A 76 1.46 -6.11 14.19
C TYR A 76 1.14 -6.26 12.70
N ALA A 77 -0.01 -6.86 12.37
CA ALA A 77 -0.50 -6.92 10.99
C ALA A 77 -0.76 -5.51 10.44
N ILE A 78 -1.48 -4.67 11.20
CA ILE A 78 -1.75 -3.27 10.83
C ILE A 78 -0.43 -2.50 10.65
N ALA A 79 0.52 -2.63 11.60
CA ALA A 79 1.80 -1.95 11.52
C ALA A 79 2.60 -2.40 10.28
N ALA A 80 2.61 -3.69 9.96
CA ALA A 80 3.32 -4.20 8.78
C ALA A 80 2.71 -3.67 7.47
N ILE A 81 1.37 -3.64 7.35
CA ILE A 81 0.70 -3.06 6.17
C ILE A 81 0.98 -1.55 6.07
N ALA A 82 0.93 -0.83 7.19
CA ALA A 82 1.24 0.60 7.21
C ALA A 82 2.70 0.89 6.81
N ILE A 83 3.65 0.06 7.26
CA ILE A 83 5.06 0.13 6.83
C ILE A 83 5.16 -0.11 5.32
N ARG A 84 4.40 -1.07 4.77
CA ARG A 84 4.35 -1.32 3.32
C ARG A 84 3.92 -0.06 2.56
N VAL A 85 2.84 0.60 3.03
CA VAL A 85 2.35 1.87 2.44
C VAL A 85 3.44 2.95 2.48
N LEU A 86 4.16 3.09 3.60
CA LEU A 86 5.25 4.07 3.72
C LEU A 86 6.42 3.76 2.78
N VAL A 87 6.80 2.49 2.64
CA VAL A 87 7.91 2.08 1.76
C VAL A 87 7.56 2.36 0.30
N THR A 88 6.34 2.05 -0.13
CA THR A 88 5.86 2.38 -1.48
C THR A 88 5.85 3.89 -1.70
N TRP A 89 5.30 4.65 -0.75
CA TRP A 89 5.29 6.11 -0.83
C TRP A 89 6.69 6.71 -0.94
N LEU A 90 7.67 6.16 -0.19
CA LEU A 90 9.07 6.59 -0.29
C LEU A 90 9.67 6.31 -1.68
N SER A 91 9.27 5.23 -2.33
CA SER A 91 9.76 4.90 -3.68
C SER A 91 9.22 5.87 -4.75
N ASP A 92 8.07 6.51 -4.49
CA ASP A 92 7.44 7.47 -5.38
C ASP A 92 7.99 8.91 -5.20
N LEU A 93 8.69 9.21 -4.08
CA LEU A 93 9.23 10.54 -3.78
C LEU A 93 10.07 11.17 -4.92
N PRO A 94 10.97 10.44 -5.62
CA PRO A 94 11.73 11.03 -6.72
C PRO A 94 10.84 11.50 -7.87
N SER A 95 9.73 10.82 -8.12
CA SER A 95 8.75 11.23 -9.14
C SER A 95 8.10 12.56 -8.75
N PHE A 96 7.71 12.73 -7.48
CA PHE A 96 7.17 14.00 -6.98
C PHE A 96 8.18 15.13 -7.08
N TRP A 97 9.47 14.83 -6.86
CA TRP A 97 10.53 15.84 -6.94
C TRP A 97 10.77 16.32 -8.37
N ILE A 98 10.60 15.43 -9.35
CA ILE A 98 10.84 15.75 -10.76
C ILE A 98 9.61 16.43 -11.40
N HIS A 99 8.42 15.89 -11.15
CA HIS A 99 7.21 16.30 -11.85
C HIS A 99 6.29 17.19 -11.01
N GLY A 100 6.58 17.32 -9.70
CA GLY A 100 5.67 17.97 -8.76
C GLY A 100 4.40 17.13 -8.52
N ILE A 101 3.48 17.69 -7.73
CA ILE A 101 2.15 17.10 -7.53
C ILE A 101 1.26 17.62 -8.66
N GLU A 102 0.93 16.76 -9.61
CA GLU A 102 0.03 17.11 -10.71
C GLU A 102 -1.42 17.18 -10.24
N TRP A 103 -1.88 18.39 -10.00
CA TRP A 103 -3.29 18.69 -9.73
C TRP A 103 -4.08 18.72 -11.05
N SER A 104 -4.27 17.58 -11.69
CA SER A 104 -5.18 17.52 -12.83
C SER A 104 -6.60 17.20 -12.31
N LEU A 105 -7.61 17.88 -12.87
CA LEU A 105 -9.03 17.60 -12.58
C LEU A 105 -9.50 16.24 -13.13
N SER A 106 -8.57 15.46 -13.73
CA SER A 106 -8.84 14.07 -14.09
C SER A 106 -8.91 13.21 -12.83
N TYR A 107 -9.73 12.16 -12.88
CA TYR A 107 -9.84 11.20 -11.78
C TYR A 107 -8.46 10.64 -11.36
N GLY A 108 -7.56 10.41 -12.32
CA GLY A 108 -6.19 9.96 -12.04
C GLY A 108 -5.37 10.99 -11.28
N GLY A 109 -5.39 12.26 -11.67
CA GLY A 109 -4.61 13.32 -11.01
C GLY A 109 -5.06 13.59 -9.58
N ILE A 110 -6.37 13.64 -9.32
CA ILE A 110 -6.89 13.83 -7.96
C ILE A 110 -6.51 12.65 -7.05
N THR A 111 -6.66 11.41 -7.54
CA THR A 111 -6.33 10.23 -6.72
C THR A 111 -4.85 10.14 -6.41
N VAL A 112 -3.97 10.48 -7.36
CA VAL A 112 -2.52 10.56 -7.14
C VAL A 112 -2.19 11.63 -6.11
N ALA A 113 -2.68 12.86 -6.25
CA ALA A 113 -2.41 13.94 -5.31
C ALA A 113 -2.91 13.63 -3.88
N VAL A 114 -4.09 13.01 -3.75
CA VAL A 114 -4.63 12.56 -2.45
C VAL A 114 -3.77 11.45 -1.85
N TYR A 115 -3.29 10.52 -2.67
CA TYR A 115 -2.37 9.47 -2.23
C TYR A 115 -1.04 10.05 -1.77
N ASP A 116 -0.43 10.93 -2.56
CA ASP A 116 0.88 11.51 -2.29
C ASP A 116 0.95 12.26 -0.95
N ILE A 117 -0.13 12.98 -0.60
CA ILE A 117 -0.22 13.71 0.66
C ILE A 117 -0.78 12.81 1.77
N GLY A 118 -1.79 12.02 1.46
CA GLY A 118 -2.56 11.27 2.44
C GLY A 118 -1.89 9.99 2.92
N ALA A 119 -1.19 9.26 2.04
CA ALA A 119 -0.63 7.95 2.37
C ALA A 119 0.29 7.96 3.59
N PRO A 120 1.30 8.87 3.70
CA PRO A 120 2.16 8.89 4.88
C PRO A 120 1.41 9.24 6.16
N LEU A 121 0.45 10.17 6.10
CA LEU A 121 -0.36 10.56 7.26
C LEU A 121 -1.24 9.41 7.73
N ILE A 122 -1.90 8.73 6.80
CA ILE A 122 -2.75 7.57 7.06
C ILE A 122 -1.94 6.43 7.66
N ALA A 123 -0.77 6.13 7.10
CA ALA A 123 0.10 5.06 7.58
C ALA A 123 0.63 5.36 9.00
N LEU A 124 1.11 6.58 9.25
CA LEU A 124 1.57 6.99 10.57
C LEU A 124 0.45 6.97 11.61
N ALA A 125 -0.75 7.46 11.26
CA ALA A 125 -1.91 7.39 12.13
C ALA A 125 -2.30 5.95 12.46
N ALA A 126 -2.27 5.05 11.47
CA ALA A 126 -2.56 3.63 11.67
C ALA A 126 -1.54 2.96 12.59
N ILE A 127 -0.24 3.24 12.40
CA ILE A 127 0.83 2.73 13.29
C ILE A 127 0.61 3.24 14.72
N TYR A 128 0.33 4.52 14.89
CA TYR A 128 0.08 5.11 16.20
C TYR A 128 -1.10 4.44 16.91
N LEU A 129 -2.25 4.28 16.23
CA LEU A 129 -3.43 3.63 16.80
C LEU A 129 -3.19 2.14 17.10
N ALA A 130 -2.46 1.44 16.23
CA ALA A 130 -2.09 0.05 16.46
C ALA A 130 -1.15 -0.10 17.66
N TRP A 131 -0.17 0.81 17.80
CA TRP A 131 0.75 0.81 18.95
C TRP A 131 0.03 1.01 20.26
N ARG A 132 -0.87 1.98 20.33
CA ARG A 132 -1.70 2.23 21.51
C ARG A 132 -2.75 1.17 21.76
N ASN A 133 -2.93 0.22 20.84
CA ASN A 133 -3.99 -0.80 20.87
C ASN A 133 -5.41 -0.17 20.98
N GLU A 134 -5.55 1.05 20.47
CA GLU A 134 -6.80 1.81 20.49
C GLU A 134 -7.44 1.79 19.10
N ARG A 135 -8.78 1.73 19.05
CA ARG A 135 -9.57 1.85 17.81
C ARG A 135 -9.02 1.01 16.64
N LEU A 136 -8.67 -0.25 16.89
CA LEU A 136 -8.10 -1.14 15.89
C LEU A 136 -8.96 -1.24 14.61
N GLY A 137 -10.28 -1.06 14.73
CA GLY A 137 -11.17 -0.97 13.57
C GLY A 137 -10.83 0.21 12.66
N LEU A 138 -10.63 1.40 13.24
CA LEU A 138 -10.20 2.59 12.48
C LEU A 138 -8.81 2.39 11.88
N ALA A 139 -7.86 1.86 12.64
CA ALA A 139 -6.52 1.57 12.13
C ALA A 139 -6.55 0.57 10.96
N THR A 140 -7.41 -0.46 11.04
CA THR A 140 -7.63 -1.41 9.93
C THR A 140 -8.22 -0.71 8.71
N LEU A 141 -9.20 0.18 8.88
CA LEU A 141 -9.79 0.94 7.79
C LEU A 141 -8.74 1.85 7.12
N LEU A 142 -7.92 2.53 7.91
CA LEU A 142 -6.88 3.41 7.40
C LEU A 142 -5.87 2.66 6.53
N VAL A 143 -5.39 1.49 6.95
CA VAL A 143 -4.45 0.70 6.13
C VAL A 143 -5.12 0.00 4.95
N ALA A 144 -6.42 -0.24 4.99
CA ALA A 144 -7.17 -0.82 3.88
C ALA A 144 -7.39 0.18 2.75
N LEU A 145 -7.51 1.48 3.07
CA LEU A 145 -7.89 2.51 2.13
C LEU A 145 -6.95 2.60 0.92
N PRO A 146 -5.62 2.68 1.06
CA PRO A 146 -4.70 2.70 -0.07
C PRO A 146 -4.85 1.48 -0.97
N THR A 147 -4.90 0.29 -0.39
CA THR A 147 -5.08 -0.97 -1.12
C THR A 147 -6.39 -0.99 -1.90
N ILE A 148 -7.49 -0.59 -1.27
CA ILE A 148 -8.81 -0.54 -1.92
C ILE A 148 -8.78 0.45 -3.09
N LEU A 149 -8.23 1.65 -2.91
CA LEU A 149 -8.15 2.66 -3.96
C LEU A 149 -7.30 2.18 -5.14
N THR A 150 -6.15 1.56 -4.89
CA THR A 150 -5.31 0.98 -5.93
C THR A 150 -6.06 -0.06 -6.76
N TRP A 151 -6.72 -1.00 -6.10
CA TRP A 151 -7.45 -2.06 -6.81
C TRP A 151 -8.71 -1.56 -7.52
N LEU A 152 -9.38 -0.56 -6.99
CA LEU A 152 -10.47 0.11 -7.72
C LEU A 152 -9.96 0.80 -8.98
N GLY A 153 -8.78 1.43 -8.92
CA GLY A 153 -8.12 2.02 -10.08
C GLY A 153 -7.78 0.97 -11.15
N VAL A 154 -7.18 -0.16 -10.74
CA VAL A 154 -6.88 -1.28 -11.64
C VAL A 154 -8.14 -1.84 -12.29
N LEU A 155 -9.22 -2.01 -11.51
CA LEU A 155 -10.49 -2.50 -12.01
C LEU A 155 -11.12 -1.52 -13.00
N ALA A 156 -11.14 -0.22 -12.68
CA ALA A 156 -11.65 0.82 -13.56
C ALA A 156 -10.87 0.87 -14.88
N PHE A 157 -9.54 0.75 -14.82
CA PHE A 157 -8.70 0.66 -16.01
C PHE A 157 -9.03 -0.59 -16.85
N ALA A 158 -9.12 -1.76 -16.22
CA ALA A 158 -9.45 -3.01 -16.93
C ALA A 158 -10.82 -2.94 -17.61
N ILE A 159 -11.82 -2.35 -16.94
CA ILE A 159 -13.15 -2.12 -17.54
C ILE A 159 -13.05 -1.14 -18.71
N GLY A 160 -12.29 -0.05 -18.56
CA GLY A 160 -12.06 0.93 -19.63
C GLY A 160 -11.46 0.29 -20.88
N VAL A 161 -10.45 -0.56 -20.69
CA VAL A 161 -9.82 -1.32 -21.78
C VAL A 161 -10.82 -2.26 -22.47
N MET A 162 -11.65 -2.97 -21.70
CA MET A 162 -12.66 -3.88 -22.26
C MET A 162 -13.75 -3.15 -23.07
N ILE A 163 -14.11 -1.91 -22.69
CA ILE A 163 -15.17 -1.14 -23.34
C ILE A 163 -14.65 -0.39 -24.58
N HIS A 164 -13.47 0.21 -24.49
CA HIS A 164 -12.95 1.14 -25.51
C HIS A 164 -11.87 0.51 -26.40
N GLY A 165 -11.36 -0.65 -26.04
CA GLY A 165 -10.20 -1.26 -26.68
C GLY A 165 -8.91 -0.49 -26.40
N PHE A 166 -7.78 -0.99 -26.89
CA PHE A 166 -6.54 -0.24 -27.00
C PHE A 166 -6.46 0.39 -28.39
#